data_948d7aeef374f94daf58812204df775e
#
_entry.id   948d7aeef374f94daf58812204df775e
#
_cell.length_a   1.000
_cell.length_b   1.000
_cell.length_c   1.000
_cell.angle_alpha   90.00
_cell.angle_beta   90.00
_cell.angle_gamma   90.00
#
_symmetry.space_group_name_H-M   'P 1'
#
loop_
_entity.id
_entity.type
_entity.pdbx_description
1 polymer ?
#
loop_
_entity_poly.entity_id
_entity_poly.type
_entity_poly.pdbx_seq_one_letter_code
_entity_poly.pdbx_strand_id
1 'polypeptide(L)'
;MDISASGSISSHLTGTLAEQTKPAPLVHQVFQVTANGSVIPGGMETLLTGNAIYLKVRSLAKLAGKPWVRLSFASLKSGEGVSLAPLIHQMQGSNPLAVAQMFPAARNVRRAGSQVINGVPATEYTGTLQVGAALRRLAPDVRKLVGPAMAASGVTTATFRVWVDGQHQIRKLVEHQSGRRYQATVTMVVMSVNQPLHIRAPKKGQVATMPGL
;
A
#
# COMPACT_ATOMS: atom_id res chain seq x y z
N MET A 1 6.57 -7.52 -3.12
CA MET A 1 5.59 -7.27 -2.05
C MET A 1 4.57 -8.38 -2.04
N ASP A 2 4.17 -8.80 -0.86
CA ASP A 2 3.19 -9.85 -0.64
C ASP A 2 2.23 -9.37 0.46
N ILE A 3 0.93 -9.50 0.25
CA ILE A 3 -0.10 -9.10 1.21
C ILE A 3 -1.13 -10.20 1.26
N SER A 4 -1.32 -10.78 2.44
CA SER A 4 -2.41 -11.71 2.73
C SER A 4 -3.34 -11.10 3.74
N ALA A 5 -4.62 -11.11 3.47
CA ALA A 5 -5.65 -10.65 4.40
C ALA A 5 -6.80 -11.65 4.46
N SER A 6 -7.35 -11.83 5.64
CA SER A 6 -8.52 -12.66 5.89
C SER A 6 -9.54 -11.90 6.75
N GLY A 7 -10.81 -12.15 6.49
CA GLY A 7 -11.94 -11.52 7.14
C GLY A 7 -13.22 -12.03 6.51
N SER A 8 -14.16 -11.14 6.21
CA SER A 8 -15.36 -11.47 5.40
C SER A 8 -14.99 -11.90 3.97
N ILE A 9 -13.83 -11.45 3.47
CA ILE A 9 -13.23 -11.85 2.21
C ILE A 9 -11.77 -12.19 2.50
N SER A 10 -11.30 -13.35 2.01
CA SER A 10 -9.87 -13.64 1.99
C SER A 10 -9.25 -13.08 0.71
N SER A 11 -8.11 -12.41 0.84
CA SER A 11 -7.38 -11.88 -0.31
C SER A 11 -5.89 -12.09 -0.17
N HIS A 12 -5.25 -12.35 -1.30
CA HIS A 12 -3.80 -12.45 -1.41
C HIS A 12 -3.33 -11.64 -2.61
N LEU A 13 -2.36 -10.77 -2.38
CA LEU A 13 -1.81 -9.89 -3.40
C LEU A 13 -0.30 -10.06 -3.42
N THR A 14 0.23 -10.37 -4.59
CA THR A 14 1.67 -10.41 -4.83
C THR A 14 2.03 -9.46 -5.95
N GLY A 15 3.13 -8.74 -5.83
CA GLY A 15 3.49 -7.80 -6.88
C GLY A 15 4.67 -6.90 -6.55
N THR A 16 4.77 -5.85 -7.34
CA THR A 16 5.83 -4.85 -7.26
C THR A 16 5.26 -3.48 -6.93
N LEU A 17 6.07 -2.70 -6.23
CA LEU A 17 5.83 -1.29 -5.97
C LEU A 17 7.10 -0.52 -6.32
N ALA A 18 6.93 0.54 -7.11
CA ALA A 18 7.95 1.51 -7.41
C ALA A 18 7.47 2.89 -6.95
N GLU A 19 8.32 3.61 -6.24
CA GLU A 19 8.00 4.92 -5.68
C GLU A 19 9.11 5.91 -5.99
N GLN A 20 8.71 7.09 -6.46
CA GLN A 20 9.55 8.26 -6.62
C GLN A 20 9.01 9.38 -5.74
N THR A 21 9.88 10.03 -4.97
CA THR A 21 9.48 11.13 -4.08
C THR A 21 9.76 12.50 -4.66
N LYS A 22 10.79 12.60 -5.52
CA LYS A 22 11.22 13.86 -6.16
C LYS A 22 11.36 13.67 -7.67
N PRO A 23 11.12 14.69 -8.53
CA PRO A 23 10.65 16.04 -8.18
C PRO A 23 9.18 16.09 -7.74
N ALA A 24 8.38 15.10 -8.08
CA ALA A 24 6.99 14.95 -7.66
C ALA A 24 6.74 13.51 -7.21
N PRO A 25 5.86 13.28 -6.22
CA PRO A 25 5.54 11.93 -5.78
C PRO A 25 4.80 11.17 -6.88
N LEU A 26 5.33 10.00 -7.21
CA LEU A 26 4.75 9.03 -8.13
C LEU A 26 4.82 7.66 -7.48
N VAL A 27 3.75 6.87 -7.61
CA VAL A 27 3.73 5.48 -7.15
C VAL A 27 3.17 4.62 -8.25
N HIS A 28 3.87 3.57 -8.59
CA HIS A 28 3.42 2.55 -9.54
C HIS A 28 3.37 1.19 -8.85
N GLN A 29 2.23 0.56 -8.90
CA GLN A 29 1.99 -0.74 -8.29
C GLN A 29 1.42 -1.70 -9.32
N VAL A 30 1.93 -2.92 -9.33
CA VAL A 30 1.40 -4.01 -10.15
C VAL A 30 1.22 -5.22 -9.25
N PHE A 31 -0.03 -5.68 -9.10
CA PHE A 31 -0.37 -6.82 -8.26
C PHE A 31 -1.13 -7.89 -9.03
N GLN A 32 -0.75 -9.13 -8.82
CA GLN A 32 -1.63 -10.26 -9.00
C GLN A 32 -2.54 -10.35 -7.78
N VAL A 33 -3.82 -10.50 -7.98
CA VAL A 33 -4.83 -10.52 -6.92
C VAL A 33 -5.55 -11.85 -6.92
N THR A 34 -5.64 -12.48 -5.76
CA THR A 34 -6.51 -13.65 -5.51
C THR A 34 -7.55 -13.25 -4.47
N ALA A 35 -8.81 -13.49 -4.72
CA ALA A 35 -9.90 -13.23 -3.78
C ALA A 35 -10.72 -14.51 -3.61
N ASN A 36 -10.94 -14.93 -2.37
CA ASN A 36 -11.64 -16.16 -2.01
C ASN A 36 -11.15 -17.39 -2.80
N GLY A 37 -9.82 -17.51 -2.94
CA GLY A 37 -9.17 -18.59 -3.67
C GLY A 37 -9.20 -18.49 -5.20
N SER A 38 -9.89 -17.49 -5.76
CA SER A 38 -9.96 -17.28 -7.21
C SER A 38 -9.04 -16.16 -7.68
N VAL A 39 -8.19 -16.43 -8.67
CA VAL A 39 -7.30 -15.43 -9.27
C VAL A 39 -8.11 -14.45 -10.10
N ILE A 40 -7.93 -13.15 -9.87
CA ILE A 40 -8.52 -12.09 -10.70
C ILE A 40 -7.68 -11.96 -11.97
N PRO A 41 -8.25 -12.29 -13.16
CA PRO A 41 -7.50 -12.26 -14.41
C PRO A 41 -6.98 -10.86 -14.74
N GLY A 42 -5.68 -10.78 -15.04
CA GLY A 42 -5.01 -9.52 -15.38
C GLY A 42 -4.58 -8.69 -14.17
N GLY A 43 -4.88 -9.16 -12.95
CA GLY A 43 -4.45 -8.48 -11.73
C GLY A 43 -4.96 -7.04 -11.61
N MET A 44 -4.17 -6.23 -10.92
CA MET A 44 -4.41 -4.80 -10.72
C MET A 44 -3.13 -4.02 -10.96
N GLU A 45 -3.21 -2.99 -11.78
CA GLU A 45 -2.13 -2.02 -11.96
C GLU A 45 -2.63 -0.64 -11.55
N THR A 46 -1.86 0.05 -10.74
CA THR A 46 -2.21 1.35 -10.20
C THR A 46 -1.05 2.32 -10.39
N LEU A 47 -1.36 3.50 -10.87
CA LEU A 47 -0.41 4.60 -10.95
C LEU A 47 -0.98 5.81 -10.21
N LEU A 48 -0.28 6.24 -9.18
CA LEU A 48 -0.55 7.47 -8.47
C LEU A 48 0.36 8.58 -9.01
N THR A 49 -0.23 9.69 -9.40
CA THR A 49 0.45 10.94 -9.74
C THR A 49 0.03 12.04 -8.76
N GLY A 50 0.64 13.22 -8.83
CA GLY A 50 0.37 14.32 -7.89
C GLY A 50 -1.11 14.72 -7.75
N ASN A 51 -1.97 14.45 -8.74
CA ASN A 51 -3.38 14.88 -8.74
C ASN A 51 -4.39 13.80 -9.17
N ALA A 52 -3.95 12.60 -9.51
CA ALA A 52 -4.83 11.55 -10.01
C ALA A 52 -4.31 10.15 -9.71
N ILE A 53 -5.26 9.23 -9.62
CA ILE A 53 -5.02 7.79 -9.58
C ILE A 53 -5.47 7.21 -10.92
N TYR A 54 -4.64 6.40 -11.52
CA TYR A 54 -4.97 5.60 -12.69
C TYR A 54 -5.07 4.14 -12.28
N LEU A 55 -6.18 3.51 -12.61
CA LEU A 55 -6.45 2.12 -12.30
C LEU A 55 -6.60 1.33 -13.59
N LYS A 56 -5.95 0.17 -13.65
CA LYS A 56 -6.13 -0.81 -14.70
C LYS A 56 -6.51 -2.12 -14.06
N VAL A 57 -7.79 -2.42 -14.13
CA VAL A 57 -8.40 -3.66 -13.69
C VAL A 57 -9.33 -4.12 -14.78
N ARG A 58 -9.33 -5.40 -15.12
CA ARG A 58 -10.06 -5.94 -16.27
C ARG A 58 -11.57 -5.65 -16.22
N SER A 59 -12.18 -5.72 -15.04
CA SER A 59 -13.60 -5.40 -14.86
C SER A 59 -13.90 -3.93 -15.17
N LEU A 60 -13.07 -3.01 -14.67
CA LEU A 60 -13.22 -1.57 -14.94
C LEU A 60 -12.94 -1.24 -16.41
N ALA A 61 -11.94 -1.89 -17.01
CA ALA A 61 -11.61 -1.71 -18.42
C ALA A 61 -12.77 -2.10 -19.34
N LYS A 62 -13.48 -3.18 -19.03
CA LYS A 62 -14.69 -3.60 -19.77
C LYS A 62 -15.81 -2.57 -19.65
N LEU A 63 -16.04 -2.05 -18.46
CA LEU A 63 -17.09 -1.06 -18.19
C LEU A 63 -16.78 0.30 -18.85
N ALA A 64 -15.54 0.73 -18.77
CA ALA A 64 -15.09 2.04 -19.24
C ALA A 64 -14.73 2.07 -20.73
N GLY A 65 -14.63 0.92 -21.42
CA GLY A 65 -14.21 0.81 -22.82
C GLY A 65 -12.74 1.22 -23.07
N LYS A 66 -11.97 1.41 -22.01
CA LYS A 66 -10.54 1.80 -22.04
C LYS A 66 -9.76 0.99 -21.02
N PRO A 67 -8.47 0.68 -21.26
CA PRO A 67 -7.67 -0.11 -20.34
C PRO A 67 -7.44 0.57 -18.98
N TRP A 68 -7.44 1.91 -18.94
CA TRP A 68 -7.21 2.68 -17.75
C TRP A 68 -8.42 3.54 -17.38
N VAL A 69 -8.70 3.63 -16.09
CA VAL A 69 -9.66 4.56 -15.52
C VAL A 69 -8.90 5.59 -14.69
N ARG A 70 -9.16 6.87 -14.95
CA ARG A 70 -8.60 7.98 -14.18
C ARG A 70 -9.60 8.46 -13.15
N LEU A 71 -9.14 8.56 -11.92
CA LEU A 71 -9.86 9.13 -10.79
C LEU A 71 -9.11 10.38 -10.33
N SER A 72 -9.81 11.50 -10.24
CA SER A 72 -9.22 12.71 -9.65
C SER A 72 -9.40 12.69 -8.14
N PHE A 73 -8.47 13.29 -7.39
CA PHE A 73 -8.67 13.46 -5.95
C PHE A 73 -9.89 14.32 -5.61
N ALA A 74 -10.32 15.18 -6.53
CA ALA A 74 -11.54 15.98 -6.37
C ALA A 74 -12.79 15.10 -6.43
N SER A 75 -12.88 14.15 -7.37
CA SER A 75 -14.02 13.23 -7.49
C SER A 75 -14.14 12.24 -6.32
N LEU A 76 -13.02 11.92 -5.67
CA LEU A 76 -13.01 11.06 -4.47
C LEU A 76 -13.61 11.74 -3.23
N LYS A 77 -13.66 13.06 -3.21
CA LYS A 77 -14.23 13.85 -2.09
C LYS A 77 -15.75 13.99 -2.16
N SER A 78 -16.36 13.82 -3.31
CA SER A 78 -17.80 14.05 -3.53
C SER A 78 -18.70 12.88 -3.09
N GLY A 79 -18.15 11.74 -2.70
CA GLY A 79 -18.89 10.69 -1.99
C GLY A 79 -19.95 9.92 -2.80
N GLU A 80 -20.15 10.24 -4.07
CA GLU A 80 -21.08 9.54 -4.94
C GLU A 80 -20.32 8.51 -5.77
N GLY A 81 -20.42 7.23 -5.41
CA GLY A 81 -19.83 6.16 -6.20
C GLY A 81 -19.22 5.01 -5.39
N VAL A 82 -18.57 4.08 -6.08
CA VAL A 82 -17.88 2.94 -5.47
C VAL A 82 -16.80 3.43 -4.49
N SER A 83 -16.88 3.01 -3.24
CA SER A 83 -15.88 3.34 -2.25
C SER A 83 -14.52 2.78 -2.66
N LEU A 84 -13.62 3.66 -3.07
CA LEU A 84 -12.22 3.34 -3.34
C LEU A 84 -11.35 3.42 -2.09
N ALA A 85 -11.96 3.71 -0.93
CA ALA A 85 -11.26 3.78 0.34
C ALA A 85 -10.40 2.54 0.62
N PRO A 86 -10.86 1.29 0.36
CA PRO A 86 -10.02 0.11 0.54
C PRO A 86 -8.78 0.10 -0.37
N LEU A 87 -8.93 0.53 -1.61
CA LEU A 87 -7.83 0.57 -2.58
C LEU A 87 -6.79 1.63 -2.22
N ILE A 88 -7.24 2.82 -1.86
CA ILE A 88 -6.36 3.91 -1.41
C ILE A 88 -5.66 3.52 -0.10
N HIS A 89 -6.38 2.88 0.80
CA HIS A 89 -5.82 2.34 2.04
C HIS A 89 -4.70 1.34 1.77
N GLN A 90 -4.94 0.42 0.84
CA GLN A 90 -3.93 -0.56 0.43
C GLN A 90 -2.70 0.11 -0.20
N MET A 91 -2.89 1.09 -1.05
CA MET A 91 -1.79 1.84 -1.69
C MET A 91 -0.94 2.60 -0.66
N GLN A 92 -1.56 3.20 0.33
CA GLN A 92 -0.86 3.98 1.37
C GLN A 92 -0.19 3.10 2.42
N GLY A 93 -0.82 2.00 2.81
CA GLY A 93 -0.21 0.99 3.69
C GLY A 93 0.98 0.27 3.05
N SER A 94 1.10 0.34 1.74
CA SER A 94 2.18 -0.25 0.95
C SER A 94 3.38 0.69 0.76
N ASN A 95 3.28 1.96 1.18
CA ASN A 95 4.35 2.93 1.01
C ASN A 95 5.41 2.78 2.12
N PRO A 96 6.67 2.41 1.79
CA PRO A 96 7.74 2.27 2.77
C PRO A 96 8.00 3.54 3.59
N LEU A 97 7.83 4.71 2.98
CA LEU A 97 8.03 6.00 3.67
C LEU A 97 6.90 6.29 4.65
N ALA A 98 5.65 5.97 4.30
CA ALA A 98 4.53 6.09 5.24
C ALA A 98 4.70 5.15 6.43
N VAL A 99 5.17 3.93 6.19
CA VAL A 99 5.51 2.97 7.24
C VAL A 99 6.64 3.50 8.12
N ALA A 100 7.70 4.07 7.53
CA ALA A 100 8.81 4.66 8.30
C ALA A 100 8.34 5.80 9.22
N GLN A 101 7.38 6.61 8.81
CA GLN A 101 6.78 7.68 9.63
C GLN A 101 6.01 7.13 10.85
N MET A 102 5.59 5.88 10.83
CA MET A 102 4.87 5.25 11.94
C MET A 102 5.80 4.70 13.02
N PHE A 103 7.07 4.41 12.71
CA PHE A 103 8.02 3.83 13.67
C PHE A 103 8.23 4.66 14.95
N PRO A 104 8.18 6.01 14.96
CA PRO A 104 8.23 6.74 16.22
C PRO A 104 7.07 6.44 17.18
N ALA A 105 5.99 5.82 16.71
CA ALA A 105 4.89 5.30 17.54
C ALA A 105 5.11 3.85 17.99
N ALA A 106 6.21 3.21 17.57
CA ALA A 106 6.52 1.84 17.95
C ALA A 106 6.81 1.71 19.46
N ARG A 107 6.47 0.55 19.99
CA ARG A 107 6.74 0.15 21.37
C ARG A 107 7.48 -1.19 21.39
N ASN A 108 8.17 -1.46 22.50
CA ASN A 108 8.84 -2.74 22.72
C ASN A 108 9.82 -3.10 21.60
N VAL A 109 10.46 -2.08 21.02
CA VAL A 109 11.42 -2.29 19.93
C VAL A 109 12.67 -2.94 20.50
N ARG A 110 13.07 -4.07 19.92
CA ARG A 110 14.28 -4.81 20.31
C ARG A 110 14.98 -5.39 19.09
N ARG A 111 16.28 -5.52 19.17
CA ARG A 111 17.07 -6.27 18.19
C ARG A 111 16.74 -7.76 18.33
N ALA A 112 16.48 -8.42 17.20
CA ALA A 112 16.11 -9.84 17.17
C ALA A 112 17.11 -10.71 16.43
N GLY A 113 18.01 -10.11 15.64
CA GLY A 113 19.01 -10.87 14.89
C GLY A 113 19.63 -10.07 13.75
N SER A 114 20.15 -10.79 12.78
CA SER A 114 20.64 -10.24 11.52
C SER A 114 20.40 -11.23 10.39
N GLN A 115 20.20 -10.72 9.18
CA GLN A 115 19.99 -11.52 7.97
C GLN A 115 20.58 -10.78 6.77
N VAL A 116 21.04 -11.54 5.77
CA VAL A 116 21.39 -10.96 4.46
C VAL A 116 20.13 -10.89 3.60
N ILE A 117 19.76 -9.69 3.16
CA ILE A 117 18.60 -9.44 2.29
C ILE A 117 19.12 -8.94 0.95
N ASN A 118 18.89 -9.71 -0.12
CA ASN A 118 19.40 -9.41 -1.47
C ASN A 118 20.90 -9.05 -1.49
N GLY A 119 21.73 -9.82 -0.79
CA GLY A 119 23.17 -9.60 -0.71
C GLY A 119 23.61 -8.50 0.28
N VAL A 120 22.68 -7.80 0.96
CA VAL A 120 23.00 -6.73 1.90
C VAL A 120 22.77 -7.20 3.33
N PRO A 121 23.80 -7.14 4.22
CA PRO A 121 23.63 -7.42 5.64
C PRO A 121 22.67 -6.42 6.28
N ALA A 122 21.70 -6.92 7.04
CA ALA A 122 20.72 -6.10 7.72
C ALA A 122 20.43 -6.62 9.13
N THR A 123 20.26 -5.72 10.07
CA THR A 123 19.88 -6.02 11.46
C THR A 123 18.36 -6.09 11.55
N GLU A 124 17.86 -7.15 12.18
CA GLU A 124 16.45 -7.34 12.44
C GLU A 124 16.05 -6.67 13.76
N TYR A 125 14.97 -5.91 13.70
CA TYR A 125 14.28 -5.36 14.86
C TYR A 125 12.83 -5.83 14.86
N THR A 126 12.30 -6.11 16.05
CA THR A 126 10.88 -6.45 16.26
C THR A 126 10.25 -5.41 17.15
N GLY A 127 8.95 -5.25 17.05
CA GLY A 127 8.21 -4.33 17.90
C GLY A 127 6.70 -4.39 17.63
N THR A 128 6.00 -3.48 18.30
CA THR A 128 4.55 -3.30 18.16
C THR A 128 4.23 -1.86 17.78
N LEU A 129 3.20 -1.68 16.97
CA LEU A 129 2.64 -0.39 16.61
C LEU A 129 1.25 -0.27 17.24
N GLN A 130 1.02 0.79 18.00
CA GLN A 130 -0.31 1.17 18.41
C GLN A 130 -0.97 1.93 17.27
N VAL A 131 -1.95 1.31 16.60
CA VAL A 131 -2.56 1.84 15.36
C VAL A 131 -3.11 3.23 15.55
N GLY A 132 -3.82 3.51 16.65
CA GLY A 132 -4.31 4.85 16.93
C GLY A 132 -3.20 5.90 17.10
N ALA A 133 -2.06 5.53 17.70
CA ALA A 133 -0.92 6.43 17.83
C ALA A 133 -0.21 6.63 16.49
N ALA A 134 -0.09 5.58 15.69
CA ALA A 134 0.47 5.64 14.33
C ALA A 134 -0.38 6.53 13.41
N LEU A 135 -1.70 6.37 13.43
CA LEU A 135 -2.62 7.20 12.65
C LEU A 135 -2.52 8.70 12.99
N ARG A 136 -2.29 9.05 14.26
CA ARG A 136 -2.09 10.45 14.64
C ARG A 136 -0.83 11.09 14.04
N ARG A 137 0.14 10.30 13.61
CA ARG A 137 1.38 10.76 12.96
C ARG A 137 1.21 11.03 11.47
N LEU A 138 0.17 10.49 10.86
CA LEU A 138 -0.13 10.74 9.46
C LEU A 138 -0.65 12.17 9.26
N ALA A 139 -0.42 12.71 8.06
CA ALA A 139 -1.02 13.98 7.66
C ALA A 139 -2.55 13.94 7.82
N PRO A 140 -3.21 15.06 8.21
CA PRO A 140 -4.64 15.08 8.50
C PRO A 140 -5.51 14.51 7.40
N ASP A 141 -5.20 14.81 6.13
CA ASP A 141 -5.98 14.33 4.98
C ASP A 141 -5.82 12.81 4.80
N VAL A 142 -4.60 12.29 4.97
CA VAL A 142 -4.34 10.84 4.93
C VAL A 142 -5.08 10.14 6.07
N ARG A 143 -5.03 10.69 7.28
CA ARG A 143 -5.73 10.14 8.44
C ARG A 143 -7.25 10.12 8.26
N LYS A 144 -7.85 11.16 7.70
CA LYS A 144 -9.28 11.19 7.36
C LYS A 144 -9.66 10.10 6.38
N LEU A 145 -8.78 9.79 5.45
CA LEU A 145 -9.01 8.79 4.41
C LEU A 145 -8.90 7.36 4.96
N VAL A 146 -7.83 7.04 5.71
CA VAL A 146 -7.56 5.66 6.16
C VAL A 146 -8.20 5.33 7.52
N GLY A 147 -8.46 6.34 8.35
CA GLY A 147 -8.95 6.17 9.73
C GLY A 147 -10.26 5.37 9.83
N PRO A 148 -11.30 5.67 9.03
CA PRO A 148 -12.55 4.92 9.07
C PRO A 148 -12.39 3.43 8.78
N ALA A 149 -11.59 3.08 7.77
CA ALA A 149 -11.34 1.68 7.42
C ALA A 149 -10.54 0.95 8.52
N MET A 150 -9.54 1.61 9.10
CA MET A 150 -8.78 1.06 10.23
C MET A 150 -9.67 0.86 11.47
N ALA A 151 -10.55 1.80 11.77
CA ALA A 151 -11.52 1.66 12.86
C ALA A 151 -12.49 0.48 12.60
N ALA A 152 -12.99 0.34 11.38
CA ALA A 152 -13.87 -0.75 10.98
C ALA A 152 -13.19 -2.13 11.05
N SER A 153 -11.89 -2.23 10.77
CA SER A 153 -11.12 -3.47 10.89
C SER A 153 -10.99 -3.97 12.33
N GLY A 154 -11.16 -3.09 13.32
CA GLY A 154 -10.96 -3.38 14.72
C GLY A 154 -9.50 -3.66 15.11
N VAL A 155 -8.54 -3.34 14.24
CA VAL A 155 -7.11 -3.48 14.52
C VAL A 155 -6.66 -2.34 15.41
N THR A 156 -6.24 -2.65 16.62
CA THR A 156 -5.71 -1.67 17.59
C THR A 156 -4.19 -1.72 17.70
N THR A 157 -3.61 -2.88 17.41
CA THR A 157 -2.18 -3.14 17.51
C THR A 157 -1.72 -3.96 16.31
N ALA A 158 -0.57 -3.62 15.77
CA ALA A 158 0.14 -4.41 14.78
C ALA A 158 1.51 -4.82 15.34
N THR A 159 2.00 -6.00 15.01
CA THR A 159 3.36 -6.43 15.28
C THR A 159 4.19 -6.30 14.02
N PHE A 160 5.47 -5.97 14.16
CA PHE A 160 6.36 -5.87 13.01
C PHE A 160 7.72 -6.51 13.24
N ARG A 161 8.33 -6.91 12.14
CA ARG A 161 9.74 -7.24 12.01
C ARG A 161 10.30 -6.40 10.87
N VAL A 162 11.38 -5.65 11.13
CA VAL A 162 12.01 -4.80 10.13
C VAL A 162 13.50 -5.08 10.09
N TRP A 163 14.06 -5.17 8.90
CA TRP A 163 15.49 -5.37 8.67
C TRP A 163 16.08 -4.07 8.12
N VAL A 164 17.05 -3.54 8.83
CA VAL A 164 17.70 -2.25 8.53
C VAL A 164 19.18 -2.50 8.27
N ASP A 165 19.71 -1.97 7.18
CA ASP A 165 21.13 -2.10 6.82
C ASP A 165 22.03 -1.08 7.55
N GLY A 166 23.33 -1.15 7.29
CA GLY A 166 24.31 -0.24 7.85
C GLY A 166 24.19 1.22 7.40
N GLN A 167 23.39 1.49 6.36
CA GLN A 167 23.04 2.84 5.89
C GLN A 167 21.69 3.33 6.43
N HIS A 168 21.14 2.64 7.42
CA HIS A 168 19.82 2.91 8.02
C HIS A 168 18.65 2.81 7.03
N GLN A 169 18.79 2.01 5.96
CA GLN A 169 17.74 1.78 5.00
C GLN A 169 16.97 0.51 5.32
N ILE A 170 15.65 0.56 5.22
CA ILE A 170 14.80 -0.63 5.34
C ILE A 170 15.04 -1.52 4.14
N ARG A 171 15.40 -2.79 4.38
CA ARG A 171 15.58 -3.83 3.36
C ARG A 171 14.41 -4.80 3.30
N LYS A 172 13.77 -5.03 4.42
CA LYS A 172 12.59 -5.90 4.51
C LYS A 172 11.71 -5.44 5.66
N LEU A 173 10.40 -5.57 5.47
CA LEU A 173 9.40 -5.39 6.52
C LEU A 173 8.41 -6.54 6.45
N VAL A 174 8.06 -7.07 7.61
CA VAL A 174 6.92 -7.98 7.79
C VAL A 174 6.05 -7.38 8.89
N GLU A 175 4.78 -7.15 8.58
CA GLU A 175 3.80 -6.61 9.51
C GLU A 175 2.63 -7.58 9.63
N HIS A 176 2.20 -7.85 10.86
CA HIS A 176 1.01 -8.62 11.15
C HIS A 176 0.00 -7.75 11.87
N GLN A 177 -1.18 -7.66 11.31
CA GLN A 177 -2.33 -6.96 11.86
C GLN A 177 -3.38 -7.97 12.28
N SER A 178 -3.96 -7.80 13.47
CA SER A 178 -5.03 -8.65 13.97
C SER A 178 -6.12 -7.79 14.59
N GLY A 179 -7.33 -7.92 14.09
CA GLY A 179 -8.54 -7.31 14.61
C GLY A 179 -9.61 -8.35 14.85
N ARG A 180 -10.79 -7.93 15.28
CA ARG A 180 -11.90 -8.85 15.61
C ARG A 180 -12.37 -9.72 14.44
N ARG A 181 -12.35 -9.16 13.22
CA ARG A 181 -12.85 -9.81 12.00
C ARG A 181 -11.87 -9.61 10.83
N TYR A 182 -10.63 -9.30 11.12
CA TYR A 182 -9.64 -8.97 10.10
C TYR A 182 -8.26 -9.42 10.58
N GLN A 183 -7.56 -10.12 9.73
CA GLN A 183 -6.15 -10.43 9.90
C GLN A 183 -5.43 -10.11 8.59
N ALA A 184 -4.27 -9.52 8.67
CA ALA A 184 -3.43 -9.30 7.50
C ALA A 184 -1.96 -9.49 7.84
N THR A 185 -1.24 -10.00 6.85
CA THR A 185 0.21 -10.03 6.83
C THR A 185 0.68 -9.28 5.61
N VAL A 186 1.53 -8.32 5.82
CA VAL A 186 2.20 -7.57 4.75
C VAL A 186 3.69 -7.90 4.80
N THR A 187 4.22 -8.42 3.70
CA THR A 187 5.66 -8.62 3.52
C THR A 187 6.16 -7.72 2.40
N MET A 188 7.14 -6.91 2.68
CA MET A 188 7.79 -6.03 1.72
C MET A 188 9.30 -6.27 1.72
N VAL A 189 9.87 -6.42 0.54
CA VAL A 189 11.32 -6.49 0.33
C VAL A 189 11.71 -5.33 -0.58
N VAL A 190 12.66 -4.51 -0.13
CA VAL A 190 13.19 -3.40 -0.91
C VAL A 190 14.29 -3.91 -1.82
N MET A 191 14.05 -3.90 -3.12
CA MET A 191 14.99 -4.39 -4.12
C MET A 191 16.10 -3.39 -4.41
N SER A 192 15.75 -2.11 -4.51
CA SER A 192 16.69 -1.02 -4.79
C SER A 192 16.20 0.30 -4.18
N VAL A 193 17.15 1.19 -3.89
CA VAL A 193 16.90 2.54 -3.36
C VAL A 193 17.73 3.53 -4.18
N ASN A 194 17.18 4.71 -4.41
CA ASN A 194 17.84 5.80 -5.17
C ASN A 194 18.22 5.42 -6.61
N GLN A 195 17.49 4.49 -7.22
CA GLN A 195 17.65 4.17 -8.64
C GLN A 195 16.69 5.02 -9.48
N PRO A 196 17.10 5.45 -10.68
CA PRO A 196 16.20 6.16 -11.58
C PRO A 196 14.95 5.34 -11.91
N LEU A 197 13.78 5.96 -11.81
CA LEU A 197 12.51 5.35 -12.17
C LEU A 197 11.89 6.08 -13.36
N HIS A 198 11.38 5.32 -14.32
CA HIS A 198 10.67 5.85 -15.49
C HIS A 198 9.16 5.59 -15.39
N ILE A 199 8.53 6.20 -14.40
CA ILE A 199 7.08 6.11 -14.22
C ILE A 199 6.41 7.19 -15.08
N ARG A 200 5.51 6.78 -15.99
CA ARG A 200 4.78 7.70 -16.89
C ARG A 200 3.28 7.47 -16.79
N ALA A 201 2.51 8.56 -16.82
CA ALA A 201 1.06 8.47 -16.93
C ALA A 201 0.65 7.76 -18.24
N PRO A 202 -0.47 7.00 -18.24
CA PRO A 202 -0.98 6.36 -19.43
C PRO A 202 -1.32 7.40 -20.52
N LYS A 203 -1.22 7.00 -21.78
CA LYS A 203 -1.58 7.88 -22.92
C LYS A 203 -3.05 8.26 -22.85
N LYS A 204 -3.41 9.51 -23.18
CA LYS A 204 -4.78 10.02 -23.13
C LYS A 204 -5.81 9.11 -23.85
N GLY A 205 -5.44 8.53 -24.99
CA GLY A 205 -6.31 7.61 -25.73
C GLY A 205 -6.64 6.30 -25.02
N GLN A 206 -5.86 5.92 -24.01
CA GLN A 206 -6.02 4.70 -23.23
C GLN A 206 -6.77 4.92 -21.91
N VAL A 207 -7.17 6.15 -21.62
CA VAL A 207 -7.72 6.54 -20.32
C VAL A 207 -9.18 6.95 -20.49
N ALA A 208 -10.06 6.35 -19.70
CA ALA A 208 -11.40 6.85 -19.45
C ALA A 208 -11.40 7.69 -18.18
N THR A 209 -12.16 8.76 -18.19
CA THR A 209 -12.51 9.52 -16.99
C THR A 209 -13.92 9.11 -16.62
N MET A 210 -14.10 8.55 -15.44
CA MET A 210 -15.44 8.20 -14.96
C MET A 210 -15.86 9.29 -13.97
N PRO A 211 -16.87 10.09 -14.30
CA PRO A 211 -17.51 10.96 -13.32
C PRO A 211 -18.30 10.08 -12.34
N GLY A 212 -18.06 10.19 -11.04
CA GLY A 212 -18.92 9.58 -10.03
C GLY A 212 -18.71 8.09 -9.75
N LEU A 213 -17.47 7.55 -9.83
CA LEU A 213 -17.12 6.30 -9.14
C LEU A 213 -16.70 6.56 -7.70
#